data_57b6701b84adac43d96b5ca688939bbc
#
_entry.id   57b6701b84adac43d96b5ca688939bbc
#
_cell.length_a   1.000
_cell.length_b   1.000
_cell.length_c   1.000
_cell.angle_alpha   90.00
_cell.angle_beta   90.00
_cell.angle_gamma   90.00
#
_symmetry.space_group_name_H-M   'P 1'
#
loop_
_entity.id
_entity.type
_entity.pdbx_description
1 polymer ?
#
loop_
_entity_poly.entity_id
_entity_poly.type
_entity_poly.pdbx_seq_one_letter_code
_entity_poly.pdbx_strand_id
1 'polypeptide(L)'
;MSDLAVVGGGVIGLSVARRAAQAGLTVRVHRSNSAVGPQHGASWVGGGMCAPHSEAWPGEERLLQIGLESLRLWHTGFTDGLPEDVVTARESLVVAVDRADAANLRTVGEWLALQGQPVTMTTAVRDVEPLLAQGIRHGFRAVDELAVDNRKLLSALERHCEELGVQWAGPVVALDDARNGAGTVVIANGIDAPLLWPGLPVRPVKGEILRLRWRPGCMPLLRRVIRARVRGRAVYLVPRADGVVVGATQYEHGRDTAPSVTGVRELLDDACAVMPSLGEYELAECTAGLRPMTPDNIPLVGRLDERTLVAGGHGRSGFLLAPWTAERIAAELHLAALEMTVGA
;
A
#
# COMPACT_ATOMS: atom_id res chain seq x y z
N MET A 1 16.17 10.55 26.68
CA MET A 1 16.57 9.51 25.71
C MET A 1 15.29 8.77 25.32
N SER A 2 15.08 8.49 24.04
CA SER A 2 14.00 7.61 23.59
C SER A 2 14.48 6.16 23.55
N ASP A 3 13.59 5.20 23.80
CA ASP A 3 13.92 3.78 23.64
C ASP A 3 14.13 3.46 22.17
N LEU A 4 13.27 4.06 21.30
CA LEU A 4 13.25 3.82 19.86
C LEU A 4 13.26 5.13 19.08
N ALA A 5 14.12 5.22 18.06
CA ALA A 5 14.03 6.22 17.00
C ALA A 5 13.58 5.54 15.70
N VAL A 6 12.56 6.07 15.03
CA VAL A 6 12.09 5.61 13.73
C VAL A 6 12.42 6.69 12.70
N VAL A 7 13.19 6.35 11.67
CA VAL A 7 13.52 7.27 10.59
C VAL A 7 12.57 7.01 9.41
N GLY A 8 11.61 7.91 9.21
CA GLY A 8 10.59 7.84 8.17
C GLY A 8 9.18 7.96 8.70
N GLY A 9 8.41 8.91 8.18
CA GLY A 9 7.00 9.18 8.53
C GLY A 9 6.00 8.62 7.50
N GLY A 10 6.37 7.61 6.73
CA GLY A 10 5.46 6.89 5.84
C GLY A 10 4.63 5.82 6.59
N VAL A 11 3.74 5.12 5.89
CA VAL A 11 2.86 4.11 6.49
C VAL A 11 3.63 3.06 7.31
N ILE A 12 4.81 2.65 6.86
CA ILE A 12 5.64 1.67 7.57
C ILE A 12 6.18 2.26 8.87
N GLY A 13 6.83 3.42 8.81
CA GLY A 13 7.41 4.05 10.00
C GLY A 13 6.37 4.43 11.04
N LEU A 14 5.21 4.96 10.62
CA LEU A 14 4.10 5.27 11.52
C LEU A 14 3.51 4.02 12.18
N SER A 15 3.38 2.92 11.43
CA SER A 15 2.88 1.64 11.97
C SER A 15 3.85 1.06 13.01
N VAL A 16 5.15 1.11 12.74
CA VAL A 16 6.20 0.68 13.69
C VAL A 16 6.19 1.56 14.94
N ALA A 17 6.15 2.88 14.76
CA ALA A 17 6.13 3.83 15.87
C ALA A 17 4.90 3.65 16.77
N ARG A 18 3.71 3.55 16.17
CA ARG A 18 2.46 3.27 16.87
C ARG A 18 2.55 1.97 17.69
N ARG A 19 3.00 0.88 17.04
CA ARG A 19 3.10 -0.44 17.68
C ARG A 19 4.06 -0.45 18.87
N ALA A 20 5.21 0.22 18.74
CA ALA A 20 6.19 0.35 19.79
C ALA A 20 5.66 1.20 20.97
N ALA A 21 5.00 2.32 20.66
CA ALA A 21 4.39 3.18 21.68
C ALA A 21 3.23 2.49 22.42
N GLN A 22 2.41 1.69 21.72
CA GLN A 22 1.38 0.84 22.35
C GLN A 22 1.97 -0.19 23.32
N ALA A 23 3.20 -0.61 23.12
CA ALA A 23 3.93 -1.50 24.03
C ALA A 23 4.66 -0.75 25.16
N GLY A 24 4.49 0.57 25.28
CA GLY A 24 5.05 1.40 26.34
C GLY A 24 6.44 1.95 26.09
N LEU A 25 7.02 1.81 24.88
CA LEU A 25 8.30 2.43 24.56
C LEU A 25 8.15 3.93 24.36
N THR A 26 9.17 4.68 24.76
CA THR A 26 9.32 6.09 24.37
C THR A 26 9.85 6.14 22.93
N VAL A 27 9.04 6.66 22.01
CA VAL A 27 9.33 6.65 20.57
C VAL A 27 9.55 8.05 20.03
N ARG A 28 10.56 8.21 19.18
CA ARG A 28 10.81 9.41 18.39
C ARG A 28 10.77 9.08 16.91
N VAL A 29 10.00 9.84 16.13
CA VAL A 29 9.94 9.69 14.66
C VAL A 29 10.66 10.87 14.01
N HIS A 30 11.68 10.56 13.21
CA HIS A 30 12.37 11.50 12.35
C HIS A 30 11.73 11.56 10.98
N ARG A 31 11.29 12.75 10.57
CA ARG A 31 10.64 12.96 9.26
C ARG A 31 11.02 14.33 8.67
N SER A 32 10.85 14.49 7.36
CA SER A 32 10.93 15.80 6.72
C SER A 32 9.77 16.67 7.19
N ASN A 33 10.00 17.96 7.36
CA ASN A 33 9.02 18.90 7.91
C ASN A 33 7.81 19.18 6.99
N SER A 34 7.79 18.68 5.77
CA SER A 34 6.66 18.87 4.87
C SER A 34 5.54 17.90 5.24
N ALA A 35 4.57 18.37 6.00
CA ALA A 35 3.50 17.52 6.49
C ALA A 35 2.38 17.24 5.48
N VAL A 36 2.28 17.92 4.33
CA VAL A 36 1.20 17.73 3.34
C VAL A 36 1.70 17.99 1.92
N GLY A 37 1.46 17.04 0.97
CA GLY A 37 1.74 17.21 -0.46
C GLY A 37 2.58 16.10 -1.11
N PRO A 38 2.87 16.16 -2.40
CA PRO A 38 3.56 15.11 -3.16
C PRO A 38 4.99 14.83 -2.70
N GLN A 39 5.55 15.64 -1.80
CA GLN A 39 6.85 15.41 -1.18
C GLN A 39 6.86 14.33 -0.08
N HIS A 40 5.70 13.72 0.24
CA HIS A 40 5.54 12.72 1.31
C HIS A 40 5.94 11.30 0.95
N GLY A 41 6.54 11.08 -0.17
CA GLY A 41 6.95 9.74 -0.59
C GLY A 41 5.79 8.83 -1.03
N ALA A 42 6.11 7.54 -1.19
CA ALA A 42 5.23 6.56 -1.80
C ALA A 42 3.87 6.39 -1.08
N SER A 43 3.82 6.53 0.23
CA SER A 43 2.60 6.33 1.01
C SER A 43 1.52 7.38 0.73
N TRP A 44 1.89 8.62 0.45
CA TRP A 44 0.93 9.68 0.11
C TRP A 44 0.32 9.49 -1.28
N VAL A 45 1.12 8.97 -2.21
CA VAL A 45 0.73 8.75 -3.60
C VAL A 45 -0.04 7.45 -3.78
N GLY A 46 0.31 6.40 -3.06
CA GLY A 46 -0.17 5.04 -3.27
C GLY A 46 -1.69 4.84 -3.27
N GLY A 47 -2.14 3.78 -3.93
CA GLY A 47 -3.57 3.43 -4.06
C GLY A 47 -4.23 2.93 -2.77
N GLY A 48 -3.47 2.49 -1.78
CA GLY A 48 -4.02 2.01 -0.50
C GLY A 48 -4.65 0.61 -0.57
N MET A 49 -4.21 -0.26 -1.46
CA MET A 49 -4.72 -1.63 -1.56
C MET A 49 -4.01 -2.55 -0.55
N CYS A 50 -4.79 -3.41 0.10
CA CYS A 50 -4.36 -4.52 0.95
C CYS A 50 -4.86 -5.81 0.29
N ALA A 51 -4.14 -6.27 -0.74
CA ALA A 51 -4.67 -7.12 -1.79
C ALA A 51 -3.72 -8.30 -2.13
N PRO A 52 -3.54 -9.28 -1.22
CA PRO A 52 -2.58 -10.37 -1.44
C PRO A 52 -2.98 -11.33 -2.57
N HIS A 53 -4.27 -11.56 -2.82
CA HIS A 53 -4.74 -12.46 -3.87
C HIS A 53 -4.76 -11.78 -5.25
N SER A 54 -5.34 -10.57 -5.33
CA SER A 54 -5.50 -9.87 -6.60
C SER A 54 -4.19 -9.26 -7.12
N GLU A 55 -3.16 -9.14 -6.28
CA GLU A 55 -1.79 -8.77 -6.66
C GLU A 55 -0.83 -9.96 -6.79
N ALA A 56 -1.31 -11.17 -6.48
CA ALA A 56 -0.50 -12.38 -6.53
C ALA A 56 -0.08 -12.76 -7.95
N TRP A 57 1.11 -13.32 -8.04
CA TRP A 57 1.66 -13.85 -9.29
C TRP A 57 2.45 -15.15 -9.03
N PRO A 58 2.39 -16.15 -9.92
CA PRO A 58 3.22 -17.34 -9.81
C PRO A 58 4.71 -16.99 -9.65
N GLY A 59 5.35 -17.61 -8.65
CA GLY A 59 6.74 -17.33 -8.26
C GLY A 59 6.90 -16.34 -7.11
N GLU A 60 5.79 -15.76 -6.60
CA GLU A 60 5.80 -14.85 -5.44
C GLU A 60 5.16 -15.51 -4.19
N GLU A 61 5.37 -16.84 -3.99
CA GLU A 61 4.74 -17.62 -2.91
C GLU A 61 5.01 -17.03 -1.53
N ARG A 62 6.25 -16.59 -1.29
CA ARG A 62 6.63 -15.97 -0.02
C ARG A 62 5.93 -14.64 0.20
N LEU A 63 5.80 -13.81 -0.85
CA LEU A 63 5.09 -12.54 -0.75
C LEU A 63 3.60 -12.77 -0.50
N LEU A 64 3.00 -13.77 -1.14
CA LEU A 64 1.62 -14.18 -0.87
C LEU A 64 1.43 -14.57 0.59
N GLN A 65 2.30 -15.43 1.14
CA GLN A 65 2.20 -15.90 2.53
C GLN A 65 2.26 -14.75 3.54
N ILE A 66 3.27 -13.87 3.44
CA ILE A 66 3.38 -12.73 4.36
C ILE A 66 2.25 -11.71 4.13
N GLY A 67 1.76 -11.61 2.90
CA GLY A 67 0.59 -10.78 2.57
C GLY A 67 -0.68 -11.27 3.24
N LEU A 68 -0.94 -12.58 3.23
CA LEU A 68 -2.08 -13.20 3.91
C LEU A 68 -2.00 -13.05 5.43
N GLU A 69 -0.82 -13.25 6.01
CA GLU A 69 -0.58 -13.00 7.43
C GLU A 69 -0.87 -11.55 7.79
N SER A 70 -0.41 -10.62 6.97
CA SER A 70 -0.66 -9.19 7.18
C SER A 70 -2.13 -8.81 6.99
N LEU A 71 -2.82 -9.39 6.01
CA LEU A 71 -4.24 -9.15 5.80
C LEU A 71 -5.06 -9.59 7.02
N ARG A 72 -4.70 -10.73 7.65
CA ARG A 72 -5.31 -11.15 8.91
C ARG A 72 -5.15 -10.08 10.00
N LEU A 73 -3.96 -9.47 10.13
CA LEU A 73 -3.73 -8.39 11.09
C LEU A 73 -4.56 -7.14 10.78
N TRP A 74 -4.80 -6.84 9.50
CA TRP A 74 -5.73 -5.78 9.11
C TRP A 74 -7.16 -6.02 9.61
N HIS A 75 -7.60 -7.28 9.63
CA HIS A 75 -8.94 -7.67 10.11
C HIS A 75 -9.04 -7.79 11.63
N THR A 76 -7.93 -8.00 12.34
CA THR A 76 -7.93 -8.40 13.75
C THR A 76 -7.30 -7.40 14.71
N GLY A 77 -7.23 -6.11 14.37
CA GLY A 77 -6.77 -5.13 15.35
C GLY A 77 -5.95 -3.96 14.83
N PHE A 78 -5.38 -4.05 13.61
CA PHE A 78 -4.60 -2.92 13.10
C PHE A 78 -5.42 -1.65 12.91
N THR A 79 -6.72 -1.77 12.63
CA THR A 79 -7.63 -0.63 12.47
C THR A 79 -8.21 -0.12 13.78
N ASP A 80 -7.94 -0.77 14.91
CA ASP A 80 -8.47 -0.36 16.21
C ASP A 80 -7.98 1.05 16.57
N GLY A 81 -8.91 1.89 17.00
CA GLY A 81 -8.65 3.30 17.29
C GLY A 81 -8.48 4.19 16.04
N LEU A 82 -8.64 3.65 14.82
CA LEU A 82 -8.67 4.44 13.60
C LEU A 82 -10.13 4.71 13.17
N PRO A 83 -10.39 5.81 12.43
CA PRO A 83 -11.71 6.09 11.89
C PRO A 83 -12.20 4.98 10.93
N GLU A 84 -13.48 4.60 11.02
CA GLU A 84 -14.06 3.55 10.17
C GLU A 84 -13.98 3.87 8.68
N ASP A 85 -14.07 5.15 8.30
CA ASP A 85 -14.02 5.63 6.93
C ASP A 85 -12.60 5.63 6.32
N VAL A 86 -11.61 5.14 7.06
CA VAL A 86 -10.29 4.80 6.50
C VAL A 86 -10.39 3.63 5.53
N VAL A 87 -11.25 2.63 5.80
CA VAL A 87 -11.48 1.50 4.90
C VAL A 87 -12.49 1.90 3.84
N THR A 88 -12.08 1.89 2.57
CA THR A 88 -12.91 2.32 1.44
C THR A 88 -13.51 1.17 0.63
N ALA A 89 -12.95 -0.02 0.73
CA ALA A 89 -13.50 -1.24 0.12
C ALA A 89 -13.10 -2.48 0.93
N ARG A 90 -13.94 -3.52 0.85
CA ARG A 90 -13.72 -4.81 1.54
C ARG A 90 -13.74 -6.00 0.57
N GLU A 91 -13.47 -5.74 -0.69
CA GLU A 91 -13.42 -6.73 -1.76
C GLU A 91 -12.66 -6.19 -2.95
N SER A 92 -11.96 -7.08 -3.67
CA SER A 92 -11.41 -6.81 -5.01
C SER A 92 -12.07 -7.69 -6.06
N LEU A 93 -12.31 -7.11 -7.24
CA LEU A 93 -12.74 -7.81 -8.44
C LEU A 93 -11.66 -7.66 -9.51
N VAL A 94 -11.01 -8.76 -9.85
CA VAL A 94 -10.03 -8.81 -10.95
C VAL A 94 -10.74 -9.22 -12.22
N VAL A 95 -10.64 -8.42 -13.28
CA VAL A 95 -11.37 -8.64 -14.53
C VAL A 95 -10.45 -8.77 -15.72
N ALA A 96 -10.90 -9.54 -16.71
CA ALA A 96 -10.23 -9.70 -18.00
C ALA A 96 -10.90 -8.82 -19.05
N VAL A 97 -10.10 -7.98 -19.71
CA VAL A 97 -10.59 -7.10 -20.78
C VAL A 97 -10.67 -7.85 -22.12
N ASP A 98 -9.81 -8.83 -22.31
CA ASP A 98 -9.78 -9.67 -23.51
C ASP A 98 -9.55 -11.15 -23.20
N ARG A 99 -9.40 -11.99 -24.28
CA ARG A 99 -9.19 -13.43 -24.13
C ARG A 99 -7.83 -13.80 -23.54
N ALA A 100 -6.79 -13.02 -23.81
CA ALA A 100 -5.46 -13.27 -23.29
C ALA A 100 -5.45 -13.00 -21.77
N ASP A 101 -6.07 -11.91 -21.34
CA ASP A 101 -6.25 -11.60 -19.93
C ASP A 101 -7.08 -12.67 -19.22
N ALA A 102 -8.14 -13.18 -19.85
CA ALA A 102 -8.95 -14.26 -19.28
C ALA A 102 -8.13 -15.57 -19.11
N ALA A 103 -7.19 -15.87 -20.00
CA ALA A 103 -6.26 -16.98 -19.83
C ALA A 103 -5.30 -16.73 -18.64
N ASN A 104 -4.74 -15.54 -18.53
CA ASN A 104 -3.89 -15.16 -17.41
C ASN A 104 -4.61 -15.26 -16.06
N LEU A 105 -5.88 -14.81 -15.99
CA LEU A 105 -6.68 -14.94 -14.76
C LEU A 105 -6.89 -16.38 -14.35
N ARG A 106 -7.11 -17.29 -15.30
CA ARG A 106 -7.23 -18.73 -15.00
C ARG A 106 -5.91 -19.26 -14.42
N THR A 107 -4.77 -18.95 -15.05
CA THR A 107 -3.45 -19.36 -14.54
C THR A 107 -3.22 -18.88 -13.11
N VAL A 108 -3.54 -17.61 -12.82
CA VAL A 108 -3.42 -17.06 -11.46
C VAL A 108 -4.38 -17.76 -10.50
N GLY A 109 -5.64 -17.98 -10.90
CA GLY A 109 -6.64 -18.66 -10.07
C GLY A 109 -6.27 -20.11 -9.76
N GLU A 110 -5.76 -20.86 -10.75
CA GLU A 110 -5.25 -22.22 -10.56
C GLU A 110 -4.03 -22.26 -9.63
N TRP A 111 -3.10 -21.33 -9.83
CA TRP A 111 -1.94 -21.21 -8.94
C TRP A 111 -2.34 -20.85 -7.50
N LEU A 112 -3.25 -19.90 -7.30
CA LEU A 112 -3.77 -19.58 -5.96
C LEU A 112 -4.43 -20.79 -5.30
N ALA A 113 -5.19 -21.57 -6.06
CA ALA A 113 -5.80 -22.80 -5.54
C ALA A 113 -4.73 -23.82 -5.08
N LEU A 114 -3.62 -23.97 -5.83
CA LEU A 114 -2.48 -24.81 -5.43
C LEU A 114 -1.79 -24.30 -4.16
N GLN A 115 -1.84 -22.99 -3.91
CA GLN A 115 -1.36 -22.38 -2.65
C GLN A 115 -2.36 -22.49 -1.49
N GLY A 116 -3.46 -23.20 -1.66
CA GLY A 116 -4.52 -23.31 -0.66
C GLY A 116 -5.38 -22.04 -0.53
N GLN A 117 -5.35 -21.16 -1.52
CA GLN A 117 -6.04 -19.87 -1.56
C GLN A 117 -7.01 -19.78 -2.77
N PRO A 118 -8.05 -20.61 -2.83
CA PRO A 118 -8.95 -20.61 -3.97
C PRO A 118 -9.75 -19.31 -4.07
N VAL A 119 -9.77 -18.73 -5.26
CA VAL A 119 -10.59 -17.55 -5.57
C VAL A 119 -11.85 -17.94 -6.35
N THR A 120 -12.91 -17.16 -6.19
CA THR A 120 -14.17 -17.42 -6.88
C THR A 120 -14.12 -16.86 -8.31
N MET A 121 -13.90 -17.73 -9.30
CA MET A 121 -14.01 -17.37 -10.72
C MET A 121 -15.46 -17.06 -11.08
N THR A 122 -15.68 -16.04 -11.90
CA THR A 122 -17.02 -15.62 -12.33
C THR A 122 -17.05 -15.19 -13.80
N THR A 123 -18.16 -15.50 -14.47
CA THR A 123 -18.52 -14.97 -15.81
C THR A 123 -19.60 -13.91 -15.72
N ALA A 124 -20.12 -13.66 -14.52
CA ALA A 124 -21.17 -12.68 -14.22
C ALA A 124 -20.57 -11.41 -13.56
N VAL A 125 -19.43 -10.93 -14.04
CA VAL A 125 -18.70 -9.79 -13.43
C VAL A 125 -19.55 -8.53 -13.37
N ARG A 126 -20.48 -8.33 -14.33
CA ARG A 126 -21.36 -7.17 -14.37
C ARG A 126 -22.55 -7.25 -13.43
N ASP A 127 -22.90 -8.44 -12.93
CA ASP A 127 -23.86 -8.58 -11.82
C ASP A 127 -23.20 -8.15 -10.51
N VAL A 128 -21.87 -8.34 -10.39
CA VAL A 128 -21.07 -7.90 -9.26
C VAL A 128 -20.76 -6.39 -9.35
N GLU A 129 -20.38 -5.91 -10.54
CA GLU A 129 -20.07 -4.49 -10.80
C GLU A 129 -20.70 -4.05 -12.13
N PRO A 130 -21.92 -3.47 -12.10
CA PRO A 130 -22.67 -3.10 -13.31
C PRO A 130 -22.02 -2.02 -14.17
N LEU A 131 -21.09 -1.22 -13.59
CA LEU A 131 -20.44 -0.12 -14.26
C LEU A 131 -19.29 -0.55 -15.19
N LEU A 132 -18.90 -1.82 -15.18
CA LEU A 132 -17.89 -2.37 -16.07
C LEU A 132 -18.32 -2.29 -17.54
N ALA A 133 -17.35 -2.10 -18.44
CA ALA A 133 -17.58 -2.11 -19.88
C ALA A 133 -18.29 -3.39 -20.33
N GLN A 134 -19.18 -3.28 -21.32
CA GLN A 134 -20.05 -4.40 -21.78
C GLN A 134 -19.28 -5.61 -22.27
N GLY A 135 -18.06 -5.44 -22.77
CA GLY A 135 -17.18 -6.51 -23.24
C GLY A 135 -16.54 -7.36 -22.15
N ILE A 136 -16.50 -6.87 -20.92
CA ILE A 136 -15.87 -7.56 -19.79
C ILE A 136 -16.82 -8.61 -19.24
N ARG A 137 -16.40 -9.89 -19.30
CA ARG A 137 -17.24 -11.04 -18.94
C ARG A 137 -16.59 -11.99 -17.93
N HIS A 138 -15.28 -11.96 -17.77
CA HIS A 138 -14.54 -12.90 -16.93
C HIS A 138 -13.80 -12.16 -15.83
N GLY A 139 -13.76 -12.77 -14.66
CA GLY A 139 -13.03 -12.25 -13.52
C GLY A 139 -12.97 -13.24 -12.37
N PHE A 140 -12.30 -12.85 -11.29
CA PHE A 140 -12.45 -13.51 -10.01
C PHE A 140 -12.64 -12.49 -8.89
N ARG A 141 -13.28 -12.92 -7.82
CA ARG A 141 -13.51 -12.14 -6.61
C ARG A 141 -12.53 -12.56 -5.53
N ALA A 142 -11.93 -11.57 -4.88
CA ALA A 142 -11.14 -11.72 -3.66
C ALA A 142 -11.90 -10.99 -2.52
N VAL A 143 -12.74 -11.74 -1.81
CA VAL A 143 -13.78 -11.20 -0.90
C VAL A 143 -13.24 -10.68 0.43
N ASP A 144 -12.02 -11.08 0.81
CA ASP A 144 -11.42 -10.69 2.08
C ASP A 144 -10.41 -9.54 1.95
N GLU A 145 -10.16 -9.06 0.74
CA GLU A 145 -9.24 -7.96 0.49
C GLU A 145 -9.81 -6.62 0.93
N LEU A 146 -8.90 -5.72 1.31
CA LEU A 146 -9.25 -4.37 1.74
C LEU A 146 -8.63 -3.32 0.82
N ALA A 147 -9.25 -2.15 0.78
CA ALA A 147 -8.61 -0.92 0.36
C ALA A 147 -8.82 0.17 1.40
N VAL A 148 -7.84 1.03 1.56
CA VAL A 148 -7.88 2.14 2.49
C VAL A 148 -7.69 3.47 1.77
N ASP A 149 -8.29 4.52 2.30
CA ASP A 149 -7.87 5.87 1.94
C ASP A 149 -6.49 6.13 2.54
N ASN A 150 -5.49 6.08 1.69
CA ASN A 150 -4.09 6.19 2.09
C ASN A 150 -3.79 7.49 2.86
N ARG A 151 -4.39 8.60 2.47
CA ARG A 151 -4.18 9.91 3.10
C ARG A 151 -4.88 10.02 4.46
N LYS A 152 -6.12 9.53 4.54
CA LYS A 152 -6.83 9.42 5.82
C LYS A 152 -6.12 8.48 6.80
N LEU A 153 -5.64 7.34 6.31
CA LEU A 153 -4.88 6.41 7.12
C LEU A 153 -3.61 7.04 7.68
N LEU A 154 -2.82 7.73 6.85
CA LEU A 154 -1.60 8.39 7.32
C LEU A 154 -1.92 9.43 8.39
N SER A 155 -2.91 10.29 8.17
CA SER A 155 -3.33 11.30 9.16
C SER A 155 -3.87 10.66 10.45
N ALA A 156 -4.58 9.54 10.35
CA ALA A 156 -5.08 8.82 11.52
C ALA A 156 -3.96 8.15 12.31
N LEU A 157 -2.97 7.55 11.63
CA LEU A 157 -1.79 6.97 12.27
C LEU A 157 -0.94 8.04 12.96
N GLU A 158 -0.72 9.21 12.34
CA GLU A 158 -0.02 10.34 12.95
C GLU A 158 -0.71 10.78 14.25
N ARG A 159 -2.01 11.05 14.19
CA ARG A 159 -2.79 11.46 15.37
C ARG A 159 -2.73 10.41 16.47
N HIS A 160 -2.89 9.12 16.15
CA HIS A 160 -2.81 8.07 17.16
C HIS A 160 -1.39 7.94 17.74
N CYS A 161 -0.33 8.17 16.96
CA CYS A 161 1.04 8.30 17.48
C CYS A 161 1.17 9.47 18.46
N GLU A 162 0.56 10.63 18.16
CA GLU A 162 0.54 11.80 19.06
C GLU A 162 -0.18 11.49 20.38
N GLU A 163 -1.33 10.85 20.32
CA GLU A 163 -2.10 10.41 21.48
C GLU A 163 -1.31 9.42 22.37
N LEU A 164 -0.46 8.59 21.76
CA LEU A 164 0.44 7.66 22.44
C LEU A 164 1.75 8.32 22.93
N GLY A 165 1.94 9.63 22.74
CA GLY A 165 3.11 10.36 23.20
C GLY A 165 4.35 10.23 22.33
N VAL A 166 4.21 9.79 21.07
CA VAL A 166 5.32 9.75 20.10
C VAL A 166 5.85 11.16 19.84
N GLN A 167 7.16 11.33 19.93
CA GLN A 167 7.84 12.61 19.70
C GLN A 167 8.20 12.76 18.21
N TRP A 168 8.00 13.96 17.68
CA TRP A 168 8.40 14.30 16.31
C TRP A 168 9.74 15.02 16.27
N ALA A 169 10.61 14.63 15.34
CA ALA A 169 11.91 15.24 15.11
C ALA A 169 12.13 15.53 13.62
N GLY A 170 13.03 16.47 13.35
CA GLY A 170 13.44 16.80 12.00
C GLY A 170 14.14 15.65 11.28
N PRO A 171 14.37 15.79 9.95
CA PRO A 171 15.07 14.78 9.16
C PRO A 171 16.48 14.54 9.69
N VAL A 172 16.97 13.32 9.48
CA VAL A 172 18.37 12.96 9.75
C VAL A 172 19.15 12.90 8.44
N VAL A 173 20.41 13.27 8.47
CA VAL A 173 21.33 13.21 7.33
C VAL A 173 22.21 11.96 7.43
N ALA A 174 22.60 11.60 8.65
CA ALA A 174 23.39 10.41 8.94
C ALA A 174 22.69 9.54 9.99
N LEU A 175 22.98 8.25 9.98
CA LEU A 175 22.40 7.30 10.94
C LEU A 175 22.71 7.69 12.40
N ASP A 176 23.90 8.22 12.65
CA ASP A 176 24.32 8.64 13.98
C ASP A 176 23.48 9.79 14.55
N ASP A 177 22.88 10.62 13.69
CA ASP A 177 21.93 11.66 14.14
C ASP A 177 20.70 11.03 14.81
N ALA A 178 20.21 9.92 14.26
CA ALA A 178 19.09 9.16 14.84
C ALA A 178 19.52 8.34 16.06
N ARG A 179 20.76 7.81 16.08
CA ARG A 179 21.32 7.05 17.22
C ARG A 179 21.57 7.93 18.44
N ASN A 180 21.81 9.22 18.24
CA ASN A 180 22.02 10.16 19.32
C ASN A 180 20.73 10.33 20.14
N GLY A 181 20.76 9.85 21.37
CA GLY A 181 19.61 9.91 22.29
C GLY A 181 18.53 8.85 22.04
N ALA A 182 18.82 7.77 21.32
CA ALA A 182 17.96 6.61 21.18
C ALA A 182 18.68 5.30 21.53
N GLY A 183 17.97 4.34 22.11
CA GLY A 183 18.47 2.98 22.37
C GLY A 183 18.63 2.18 21.09
N THR A 184 17.59 2.16 20.27
CA THR A 184 17.55 1.46 18.97
C THR A 184 17.02 2.39 17.88
N VAL A 185 17.44 2.17 16.63
CA VAL A 185 16.97 2.89 15.44
C VAL A 185 16.31 1.94 14.47
N VAL A 186 15.17 2.32 13.91
CA VAL A 186 14.52 1.64 12.77
C VAL A 186 14.61 2.53 11.53
N ILE A 187 15.25 2.04 10.47
CA ILE A 187 15.32 2.70 9.17
C ILE A 187 14.06 2.35 8.38
N ALA A 188 13.14 3.31 8.19
CA ALA A 188 11.86 3.16 7.49
C ALA A 188 11.61 4.30 6.48
N ASN A 189 12.67 4.91 5.94
CA ASN A 189 12.61 6.10 5.08
C ASN A 189 12.51 5.79 3.57
N GLY A 190 12.01 4.61 3.23
CA GLY A 190 11.65 4.23 1.87
C GLY A 190 12.86 4.17 0.94
N ILE A 191 12.82 4.92 -0.18
CA ILE A 191 13.90 4.93 -1.20
C ILE A 191 15.22 5.52 -0.70
N ASP A 192 15.19 6.20 0.42
CA ASP A 192 16.37 6.84 1.02
C ASP A 192 17.07 5.95 2.07
N ALA A 193 16.58 4.75 2.32
CA ALA A 193 17.18 3.80 3.23
C ALA A 193 18.68 3.51 2.90
N PRO A 194 19.08 3.35 1.63
CA PRO A 194 20.49 3.16 1.29
C PRO A 194 21.40 4.34 1.60
N LEU A 195 20.86 5.56 1.80
CA LEU A 195 21.66 6.72 2.21
C LEU A 195 22.10 6.61 3.67
N LEU A 196 21.27 5.98 4.51
CA LEU A 196 21.59 5.76 5.93
C LEU A 196 22.34 4.45 6.18
N TRP A 197 22.08 3.45 5.35
CA TRP A 197 22.76 2.15 5.42
C TRP A 197 23.18 1.70 4.02
N PRO A 198 24.39 2.03 3.58
CA PRO A 198 24.90 1.63 2.28
C PRO A 198 24.87 0.10 2.09
N GLY A 199 24.46 -0.35 0.91
CA GLY A 199 24.33 -1.77 0.59
C GLY A 199 22.93 -2.35 0.75
N LEU A 200 21.95 -1.62 1.31
CA LEU A 200 20.56 -2.06 1.22
C LEU A 200 20.10 -2.06 -0.25
N PRO A 201 19.61 -3.21 -0.77
CA PRO A 201 19.25 -3.34 -2.18
C PRO A 201 17.86 -2.74 -2.46
N VAL A 202 17.69 -1.45 -2.17
CA VAL A 202 16.45 -0.72 -2.40
C VAL A 202 16.63 0.26 -3.55
N ARG A 203 15.77 0.17 -4.56
CA ARG A 203 15.78 1.05 -5.73
C ARG A 203 14.43 1.75 -5.93
N PRO A 204 14.43 2.97 -6.48
CA PRO A 204 13.19 3.68 -6.79
C PRO A 204 12.54 3.13 -8.06
N VAL A 205 11.23 2.85 -8.00
CA VAL A 205 10.39 2.59 -9.17
C VAL A 205 9.23 3.56 -9.17
N LYS A 206 9.21 4.44 -10.18
CA LYS A 206 8.19 5.47 -10.33
C LYS A 206 6.82 4.84 -10.63
N GLY A 207 5.80 5.32 -9.96
CA GLY A 207 4.41 5.02 -10.24
C GLY A 207 3.59 6.29 -10.29
N GLU A 208 2.94 6.53 -11.42
CA GLU A 208 2.00 7.62 -11.59
C GLU A 208 0.60 7.15 -11.26
N ILE A 209 -0.18 8.01 -10.62
CA ILE A 209 -1.59 7.78 -10.33
C ILE A 209 -2.43 9.02 -10.69
N LEU A 210 -3.72 8.78 -10.90
CA LEU A 210 -4.72 9.83 -11.08
C LEU A 210 -5.74 9.75 -9.96
N ARG A 211 -6.25 10.92 -9.54
CA ARG A 211 -7.45 11.02 -8.70
C ARG A 211 -8.56 11.62 -9.53
N LEU A 212 -9.60 10.84 -9.74
CA LEU A 212 -10.81 11.25 -10.45
C LEU A 212 -11.88 11.57 -9.40
N ARG A 213 -12.44 12.76 -9.47
CA ARG A 213 -13.52 13.20 -8.57
C ARG A 213 -14.87 12.99 -9.22
N TRP A 214 -15.80 12.40 -8.49
CA TRP A 214 -17.18 12.27 -8.90
C TRP A 214 -17.85 13.64 -9.03
N ARG A 215 -18.76 13.78 -9.99
CA ARG A 215 -19.56 14.99 -10.20
C ARG A 215 -21.04 14.65 -10.20
N PRO A 216 -21.93 15.57 -9.76
CA PRO A 216 -23.37 15.39 -9.87
C PRO A 216 -23.78 15.08 -11.32
N GLY A 217 -24.63 14.07 -11.49
CA GLY A 217 -25.08 13.59 -12.81
C GLY A 217 -24.25 12.46 -13.41
N CYS A 218 -23.04 12.19 -12.89
CA CYS A 218 -22.27 11.02 -13.29
C CYS A 218 -22.82 9.73 -12.66
N MET A 219 -22.46 8.58 -13.23
CA MET A 219 -22.76 7.26 -12.65
C MET A 219 -22.19 7.15 -11.22
N PRO A 220 -22.83 6.35 -10.33
CA PRO A 220 -22.45 6.26 -8.94
C PRO A 220 -21.02 5.74 -8.75
N LEU A 221 -20.48 5.96 -7.54
CA LEU A 221 -19.14 5.52 -7.15
C LEU A 221 -19.01 3.99 -7.10
N LEU A 222 -17.80 3.51 -7.40
CA LEU A 222 -17.40 2.14 -7.14
C LEU A 222 -17.51 1.79 -5.65
N ARG A 223 -17.82 0.52 -5.36
CA ARG A 223 -17.89 0.00 -4.00
C ARG A 223 -16.76 -1.00 -3.66
N ARG A 224 -15.99 -1.40 -4.67
CA ARG A 224 -14.90 -2.37 -4.55
C ARG A 224 -13.72 -1.97 -5.40
N VAL A 225 -12.57 -2.54 -5.12
CA VAL A 225 -11.41 -2.38 -5.98
C VAL A 225 -11.65 -3.16 -7.29
N ILE A 226 -11.42 -2.51 -8.42
CA ILE A 226 -11.38 -3.18 -9.73
C ILE A 226 -9.93 -3.24 -10.18
N ARG A 227 -9.49 -4.42 -10.60
CA ARG A 227 -8.18 -4.62 -11.21
C ARG A 227 -8.33 -5.26 -12.58
N ALA A 228 -7.51 -4.80 -13.52
CA ALA A 228 -7.50 -5.32 -14.88
C ALA A 228 -6.09 -5.23 -15.48
N ARG A 229 -5.92 -5.92 -16.60
CA ARG A 229 -4.87 -5.61 -17.56
C ARG A 229 -5.52 -5.07 -18.84
N VAL A 230 -4.96 -4.02 -19.39
CA VAL A 230 -5.42 -3.44 -20.64
C VAL A 230 -4.23 -3.36 -21.56
N ARG A 231 -4.23 -4.12 -22.66
CA ARG A 231 -3.09 -4.18 -23.60
C ARG A 231 -1.77 -4.53 -22.91
N GLY A 232 -1.82 -5.44 -21.92
CA GLY A 232 -0.67 -5.87 -21.12
C GLY A 232 -0.29 -4.94 -19.96
N ARG A 233 -0.87 -3.74 -19.84
CA ARG A 233 -0.63 -2.82 -18.72
C ARG A 233 -1.58 -3.13 -17.57
N ALA A 234 -1.05 -3.21 -16.36
CA ALA A 234 -1.87 -3.37 -15.17
C ALA A 234 -2.52 -2.04 -14.79
N VAL A 235 -3.83 -2.06 -14.55
CA VAL A 235 -4.59 -0.92 -14.05
C VAL A 235 -5.44 -1.33 -12.85
N TYR A 236 -5.61 -0.42 -11.91
CA TYR A 236 -6.54 -0.57 -10.79
C TYR A 236 -7.40 0.69 -10.61
N LEU A 237 -8.62 0.49 -10.15
CA LEU A 237 -9.58 1.51 -9.77
C LEU A 237 -9.91 1.30 -8.30
N VAL A 238 -9.48 2.23 -7.44
CA VAL A 238 -9.71 2.13 -5.99
C VAL A 238 -10.73 3.19 -5.56
N PRO A 239 -11.87 2.78 -4.98
CA PRO A 239 -12.91 3.73 -4.57
C PRO A 239 -12.42 4.68 -3.48
N ARG A 240 -12.94 5.90 -3.53
CA ARG A 240 -12.84 6.93 -2.49
C ARG A 240 -14.22 7.48 -2.20
N ALA A 241 -14.37 8.14 -1.07
CA ALA A 241 -15.65 8.75 -0.68
C ALA A 241 -16.15 9.79 -1.70
N ASP A 242 -15.24 10.42 -2.44
CA ASP A 242 -15.51 11.48 -3.40
C ASP A 242 -15.11 11.15 -4.84
N GLY A 243 -14.67 9.91 -5.12
CA GLY A 243 -14.20 9.56 -6.46
C GLY A 243 -13.50 8.21 -6.56
N VAL A 244 -12.48 8.16 -7.41
CA VAL A 244 -11.71 6.95 -7.72
C VAL A 244 -10.23 7.29 -7.85
N VAL A 245 -9.35 6.48 -7.28
CA VAL A 245 -7.92 6.49 -7.58
C VAL A 245 -7.65 5.50 -8.70
N VAL A 246 -7.01 5.96 -9.77
CA VAL A 246 -6.57 5.16 -10.91
C VAL A 246 -5.06 5.00 -10.85
N GLY A 247 -4.57 3.80 -10.96
CA GLY A 247 -3.13 3.51 -10.99
C GLY A 247 -2.78 2.19 -11.67
N ALA A 248 -1.55 1.90 -11.85
CA ALA A 248 -0.44 2.85 -11.80
C ALA A 248 0.59 2.47 -12.86
N THR A 249 1.26 3.46 -13.37
CA THR A 249 2.43 3.21 -14.22
C THR A 249 3.57 2.58 -13.43
N GLN A 250 4.54 2.02 -14.13
CA GLN A 250 5.74 1.46 -13.54
C GLN A 250 6.94 1.77 -14.43
N TYR A 251 7.77 2.73 -13.98
CA TYR A 251 8.93 3.18 -14.71
C TYR A 251 10.19 3.20 -13.84
N GLU A 252 11.31 2.79 -14.42
CA GLU A 252 12.62 2.89 -13.78
C GLU A 252 13.35 4.16 -14.26
N HIS A 253 12.84 5.32 -13.89
CA HIS A 253 13.35 6.64 -14.28
C HIS A 253 14.14 7.34 -13.15
N GLY A 254 14.86 6.57 -12.34
CA GLY A 254 15.62 7.10 -11.22
C GLY A 254 14.72 7.78 -10.19
N ARG A 255 15.02 9.02 -9.82
CA ARG A 255 14.28 9.78 -8.78
C ARG A 255 13.28 10.80 -9.34
N ASP A 256 12.98 10.74 -10.64
CA ASP A 256 11.96 11.62 -11.23
C ASP A 256 10.56 11.32 -10.67
N THR A 257 9.84 12.36 -10.23
CA THR A 257 8.47 12.28 -9.72
C THR A 257 7.49 13.15 -10.51
N ALA A 258 7.90 13.70 -11.65
CA ALA A 258 6.99 14.43 -12.52
C ALA A 258 6.09 13.45 -13.31
N PRO A 259 4.74 13.58 -13.25
CA PRO A 259 3.87 12.77 -14.10
C PRO A 259 4.15 13.04 -15.59
N SER A 260 4.20 11.98 -16.41
CA SER A 260 4.42 12.08 -17.84
C SER A 260 3.10 12.18 -18.59
N VAL A 261 3.08 12.92 -19.69
CA VAL A 261 1.89 13.02 -20.58
C VAL A 261 1.47 11.63 -21.06
N THR A 262 2.42 10.76 -21.38
CA THR A 262 2.15 9.39 -21.84
C THR A 262 1.50 8.56 -20.74
N GLY A 263 2.06 8.57 -19.52
CA GLY A 263 1.52 7.80 -18.40
C GLY A 263 0.12 8.25 -18.01
N VAL A 264 -0.13 9.55 -17.94
CA VAL A 264 -1.46 10.11 -17.68
C VAL A 264 -2.48 9.65 -18.71
N ARG A 265 -2.14 9.78 -20.02
CA ARG A 265 -3.01 9.35 -21.11
C ARG A 265 -3.29 7.85 -21.05
N GLU A 266 -2.28 7.02 -20.86
CA GLU A 266 -2.45 5.57 -20.78
C GLU A 266 -3.34 5.15 -19.60
N LEU A 267 -3.18 5.78 -18.44
CA LEU A 267 -4.02 5.50 -17.29
C LEU A 267 -5.48 5.91 -17.51
N LEU A 268 -5.73 7.05 -18.17
CA LEU A 268 -7.09 7.48 -18.53
C LEU A 268 -7.73 6.53 -19.54
N ASP A 269 -7.00 6.17 -20.61
CA ASP A 269 -7.46 5.25 -21.64
C ASP A 269 -7.78 3.87 -21.04
N ASP A 270 -6.90 3.34 -20.19
CA ASP A 270 -7.07 2.03 -19.58
C ASP A 270 -8.22 2.03 -18.55
N ALA A 271 -8.35 3.09 -17.74
CA ALA A 271 -9.46 3.25 -16.80
C ALA A 271 -10.82 3.29 -17.53
N CYS A 272 -10.92 4.09 -18.60
CA CYS A 272 -12.14 4.19 -19.40
C CYS A 272 -12.42 2.90 -20.20
N ALA A 273 -11.41 2.13 -20.60
CA ALA A 273 -11.61 0.81 -21.21
C ALA A 273 -12.23 -0.19 -20.23
N VAL A 274 -11.90 -0.09 -18.94
CA VAL A 274 -12.48 -0.94 -17.88
C VAL A 274 -13.85 -0.42 -17.45
N MET A 275 -13.99 0.88 -17.24
CA MET A 275 -15.19 1.54 -16.73
C MET A 275 -15.43 2.86 -17.50
N PRO A 276 -16.20 2.81 -18.60
CA PRO A 276 -16.40 3.95 -19.50
C PRO A 276 -16.95 5.21 -18.82
N SER A 277 -17.78 5.05 -17.78
CA SER A 277 -18.36 6.18 -17.03
C SER A 277 -17.33 7.07 -16.33
N LEU A 278 -16.10 6.62 -16.14
CA LEU A 278 -15.02 7.45 -15.57
C LEU A 278 -14.65 8.62 -16.46
N GLY A 279 -14.93 8.55 -17.77
CA GLY A 279 -14.73 9.67 -18.69
C GLY A 279 -15.53 10.93 -18.34
N GLU A 280 -16.61 10.79 -17.53
CA GLU A 280 -17.44 11.91 -17.07
C GLU A 280 -16.95 12.52 -15.75
N TYR A 281 -15.97 11.90 -15.07
CA TYR A 281 -15.44 12.40 -13.81
C TYR A 281 -14.46 13.56 -14.05
N GLU A 282 -14.23 14.35 -13.02
CA GLU A 282 -13.21 15.40 -13.03
C GLU A 282 -11.82 14.79 -12.82
N LEU A 283 -10.83 15.14 -13.64
CA LEU A 283 -9.43 14.85 -13.34
C LEU A 283 -8.94 15.84 -12.27
N ALA A 284 -9.02 15.44 -11.00
CA ALA A 284 -8.70 16.31 -9.88
C ALA A 284 -7.21 16.39 -9.57
N GLU A 285 -6.45 15.29 -9.81
CA GLU A 285 -5.02 15.24 -9.49
C GLU A 285 -4.29 14.23 -10.38
N CYS A 286 -3.07 14.60 -10.82
CA CYS A 286 -2.06 13.72 -11.38
C CYS A 286 -0.82 13.80 -10.50
N THR A 287 -0.33 12.65 -10.02
CA THR A 287 0.85 12.64 -9.16
C THR A 287 1.66 11.38 -9.36
N ALA A 288 2.93 11.42 -9.00
CA ALA A 288 3.83 10.27 -9.07
C ALA A 288 4.59 10.11 -7.77
N GLY A 289 4.86 8.85 -7.41
CA GLY A 289 5.67 8.48 -6.26
C GLY A 289 6.69 7.42 -6.60
N LEU A 290 7.68 7.27 -5.73
CA LEU A 290 8.77 6.31 -5.92
C LEU A 290 8.59 5.13 -4.96
N ARG A 291 8.24 3.97 -5.50
CA ARG A 291 8.16 2.73 -4.73
C ARG A 291 9.56 2.28 -4.35
N PRO A 292 9.82 2.00 -3.06
CA PRO A 292 11.08 1.40 -2.63
C PRO A 292 11.06 -0.10 -2.95
N MET A 293 11.64 -0.50 -4.08
CA MET A 293 11.62 -1.89 -4.55
C MET A 293 12.90 -2.62 -4.17
N THR A 294 12.77 -3.87 -3.75
CA THR A 294 13.84 -4.87 -3.67
C THR A 294 13.93 -5.67 -4.96
N PRO A 295 15.02 -6.41 -5.22
CA PRO A 295 15.14 -7.23 -6.43
C PRO A 295 14.11 -8.36 -6.55
N ASP A 296 13.66 -8.91 -5.42
CA ASP A 296 12.77 -10.06 -5.31
C ASP A 296 11.35 -9.71 -4.81
N ASN A 297 11.04 -8.43 -4.69
CA ASN A 297 9.79 -7.89 -4.13
C ASN A 297 9.53 -8.24 -2.64
N ILE A 298 10.48 -8.89 -1.96
CA ILE A 298 10.36 -9.19 -0.53
C ILE A 298 10.89 -8.00 0.29
N PRO A 299 10.14 -7.49 1.29
CA PRO A 299 10.61 -6.39 2.10
C PRO A 299 11.80 -6.80 2.98
N LEU A 300 12.66 -5.84 3.25
CA LEU A 300 13.76 -5.94 4.18
C LEU A 300 13.25 -5.58 5.57
N VAL A 301 13.05 -6.56 6.44
CA VAL A 301 12.55 -6.35 7.80
C VAL A 301 13.37 -7.19 8.77
N GLY A 302 14.09 -6.53 9.66
CA GLY A 302 14.92 -7.21 10.66
C GLY A 302 16.12 -6.39 11.09
N ARG A 303 17.05 -7.05 11.77
CA ARG A 303 18.22 -6.44 12.41
C ARG A 303 19.41 -6.31 11.44
N LEU A 304 20.02 -5.13 11.42
CA LEU A 304 21.25 -4.83 10.66
C LEU A 304 22.50 -4.89 11.54
N ASP A 305 22.39 -4.37 12.76
CA ASP A 305 23.42 -4.46 13.81
C ASP A 305 22.74 -4.44 15.21
N GLU A 306 23.53 -4.37 16.29
CA GLU A 306 23.03 -4.42 17.67
C GLU A 306 22.01 -3.32 17.99
N ARG A 307 22.08 -2.17 17.33
CA ARG A 307 21.25 -0.99 17.59
C ARG A 307 20.42 -0.52 16.40
N THR A 308 20.47 -1.23 15.27
CA THR A 308 19.80 -0.78 14.04
C THR A 308 18.96 -1.89 13.42
N LEU A 309 17.72 -1.58 13.13
CA LEU A 309 16.78 -2.39 12.40
C LEU A 309 16.44 -1.72 11.06
N VAL A 310 16.00 -2.50 10.10
CA VAL A 310 15.45 -2.01 8.83
C VAL A 310 13.98 -2.45 8.67
N ALA A 311 13.18 -1.57 8.13
CA ALA A 311 11.81 -1.80 7.69
C ALA A 311 11.60 -1.09 6.35
N GLY A 312 12.07 -1.70 5.25
CA GLY A 312 12.15 -1.06 3.93
C GLY A 312 11.89 -2.01 2.77
N GLY A 313 11.92 -1.48 1.56
CA GLY A 313 11.82 -2.30 0.36
C GLY A 313 10.44 -2.91 0.07
N HIS A 314 9.36 -2.36 0.61
CA HIS A 314 8.00 -2.93 0.53
C HIS A 314 7.36 -2.84 -0.87
N GLY A 315 7.96 -2.11 -1.78
CA GLY A 315 7.49 -2.00 -3.16
C GLY A 315 6.03 -1.56 -3.30
N ARG A 316 5.23 -2.37 -4.01
CA ARG A 316 3.79 -2.15 -4.18
C ARG A 316 2.96 -2.51 -2.94
N SER A 317 3.49 -3.35 -2.05
CA SER A 317 2.75 -3.97 -0.95
C SER A 317 2.85 -3.21 0.38
N GLY A 318 3.30 -1.93 0.39
CA GLY A 318 3.57 -1.18 1.60
C GLY A 318 2.36 -1.04 2.54
N PHE A 319 1.16 -0.78 2.00
CA PHE A 319 -0.06 -0.73 2.81
C PHE A 319 -0.44 -2.12 3.34
N LEU A 320 -0.48 -3.11 2.46
CA LEU A 320 -0.75 -4.48 2.86
C LEU A 320 0.15 -4.92 4.01
N LEU A 321 1.46 -4.70 3.89
CA LEU A 321 2.46 -5.25 4.81
C LEU A 321 2.75 -4.36 6.04
N ALA A 322 2.09 -3.22 6.19
CA ALA A 322 2.34 -2.31 7.31
C ALA A 322 2.13 -2.97 8.69
N PRO A 323 1.02 -3.69 8.98
CA PRO A 323 0.84 -4.35 10.27
C PRO A 323 1.82 -5.51 10.47
N TRP A 324 2.06 -6.34 9.46
CA TRP A 324 3.04 -7.42 9.54
C TRP A 324 4.45 -6.90 9.85
N THR A 325 4.86 -5.82 9.21
CA THR A 325 6.16 -5.18 9.45
C THR A 325 6.25 -4.65 10.88
N ALA A 326 5.19 -4.02 11.37
CA ALA A 326 5.16 -3.51 12.74
C ALA A 326 5.31 -4.64 13.77
N GLU A 327 4.62 -5.77 13.60
CA GLU A 327 4.76 -6.93 14.48
C GLU A 327 6.14 -7.61 14.35
N ARG A 328 6.72 -7.69 13.15
CA ARG A 328 8.08 -8.22 12.96
C ARG A 328 9.13 -7.36 13.67
N ILE A 329 9.03 -6.03 13.58
CA ILE A 329 9.93 -5.12 14.32
C ILE A 329 9.67 -5.20 15.83
N ALA A 330 8.42 -5.32 16.27
CA ALA A 330 8.09 -5.53 17.68
C ALA A 330 8.75 -6.81 18.23
N ALA A 331 8.72 -7.90 17.48
CA ALA A 331 9.40 -9.15 17.85
C ALA A 331 10.92 -8.99 17.95
N GLU A 332 11.57 -8.25 17.05
CA GLU A 332 13.01 -7.92 17.12
C GLU A 332 13.37 -7.05 18.33
N LEU A 333 12.41 -6.27 18.82
CA LEU A 333 12.55 -5.46 20.03
C LEU A 333 12.12 -6.21 21.30
N HIS A 334 11.78 -7.50 21.20
CA HIS A 334 11.30 -8.35 22.30
C HIS A 334 10.04 -7.80 23.01
N LEU A 335 9.16 -7.12 22.28
CA LEU A 335 7.92 -6.60 22.80
C LEU A 335 6.86 -7.71 22.88
N ALA A 336 6.00 -7.65 23.91
CA ALA A 336 4.87 -8.56 24.00
C ALA A 336 3.92 -8.40 22.81
N ALA A 337 3.32 -9.51 22.36
CA ALA A 337 2.25 -9.46 21.37
C ALA A 337 1.08 -8.64 21.95
N LEU A 338 0.41 -7.84 21.07
CA LEU A 338 -0.83 -7.19 21.48
C LEU A 338 -1.90 -8.26 21.72
N GLU A 339 -2.62 -8.17 22.83
CA GLU A 339 -3.83 -8.96 23.03
C GLU A 339 -4.84 -8.59 21.93
N MET A 340 -5.09 -9.54 21.03
CA MET A 340 -6.06 -9.33 19.97
C MET A 340 -7.46 -9.50 20.53
N THR A 341 -8.24 -8.43 20.55
CA THR A 341 -9.67 -8.52 20.83
C THR A 341 -10.34 -9.20 19.62
N VAL A 342 -10.64 -10.48 19.77
CA VAL A 342 -11.52 -11.17 18.83
C VAL A 342 -12.90 -10.57 19.07
N GLY A 343 -13.35 -9.68 18.19
CA GLY A 343 -14.71 -9.14 18.21
C GLY A 343 -15.71 -10.29 18.12
N ALA A 344 -16.64 -10.29 19.06
CA ALA A 344 -17.73 -11.25 19.16
C ALA A 344 -18.74 -11.08 18.01
#